data_6d270b899c0a4024e8991cc1ac0f5b9d
#
_entry.id   6d270b899c0a4024e8991cc1ac0f5b9d
#
_cell.length_a   1.000
_cell.length_b   1.000
_cell.length_c   1.000
_cell.angle_alpha   90.00
_cell.angle_beta   90.00
_cell.angle_gamma   90.00
#
_symmetry.space_group_name_H-M   'P 1'
#
loop_
_entity.id
_entity.type
_entity.pdbx_description
1 polymer ?
#
loop_
_entity_poly.entity_id
_entity_poly.type
_entity_poly.pdbx_seq_one_letter_code
_entity_poly.pdbx_strand_id
1 'polypeptide(L)'
;MKIDRVILSTNNNPTYYQFWNPLSKLYKKNFGITPTLIFIGSEKELESLELSRDYGDILRQEIVTSKDVSWTTTWALFYFTKFFPNDVCLINGIDQIPMGSKFLIDYIKDIKDDKYVMLIDDAYKIMNSRKDWSEGGHSPSAYHIAKGELFNKVYSFEETFEDEIKKIENISLNSMWGTWGMDEAYSSQVLYKKKSDIEIECLSKFGEILSGGRVECNRNQETKYSIEKLQNNDYIECHSCRPYLNHKKYLDDMFNNIPKFV
;
A
#
# COMPACT_ATOMS: atom_id res chain seq x y z
N MET A 1 14.28 -10.66 -5.85
CA MET A 1 13.25 -10.54 -4.79
C MET A 1 11.93 -11.09 -5.31
N LYS A 2 11.18 -11.79 -4.47
CA LYS A 2 9.82 -12.25 -4.76
C LYS A 2 8.92 -11.84 -3.59
N ILE A 3 7.78 -11.21 -3.88
CA ILE A 3 6.83 -10.82 -2.84
C ILE A 3 6.08 -12.05 -2.35
N ASP A 4 6.12 -12.29 -1.04
CA ASP A 4 5.38 -13.37 -0.37
C ASP A 4 4.00 -12.87 0.09
N ARG A 5 3.96 -11.62 0.55
CA ARG A 5 2.79 -11.02 1.21
C ARG A 5 2.55 -9.59 0.78
N VAL A 6 1.29 -9.20 0.62
CA VAL A 6 0.88 -7.80 0.54
C VAL A 6 0.12 -7.41 1.80
N ILE A 7 0.52 -6.31 2.43
CA ILE A 7 -0.17 -5.73 3.58
C ILE A 7 -1.07 -4.61 3.08
N LEU A 8 -2.34 -4.72 3.38
CA LEU A 8 -3.40 -3.76 3.08
C LEU A 8 -4.02 -3.31 4.40
N SER A 9 -4.58 -2.12 4.47
CA SER A 9 -5.26 -1.65 5.67
C SER A 9 -6.56 -0.91 5.36
N THR A 10 -7.50 -1.00 6.28
CA THR A 10 -8.77 -0.29 6.22
C THR A 10 -9.39 -0.16 7.60
N ASN A 11 -10.42 0.66 7.71
CA ASN A 11 -11.36 0.70 8.82
C ASN A 11 -12.78 0.40 8.29
N ASN A 12 -13.82 0.70 9.05
CA ASN A 12 -15.21 0.49 8.64
C ASN A 12 -15.73 1.49 7.59
N ASN A 13 -14.85 2.29 6.97
CA ASN A 13 -15.26 3.22 5.92
C ASN A 13 -15.62 2.47 4.64
N PRO A 14 -16.87 2.54 4.16
CA PRO A 14 -17.33 1.81 2.97
C PRO A 14 -16.63 2.23 1.68
N THR A 15 -15.98 3.40 1.68
CA THR A 15 -15.16 3.86 0.57
C THR A 15 -14.00 2.91 0.28
N TYR A 16 -13.49 2.19 1.31
CA TYR A 16 -12.27 1.41 1.23
C TYR A 16 -12.47 -0.08 1.51
N TYR A 17 -13.14 -0.50 2.60
CA TYR A 17 -13.19 -1.91 2.99
C TYR A 17 -13.81 -2.81 1.91
N GLN A 18 -14.70 -2.26 1.09
CA GLN A 18 -15.39 -3.00 0.04
C GLN A 18 -14.44 -3.57 -1.04
N PHE A 19 -13.23 -3.04 -1.16
CA PHE A 19 -12.22 -3.56 -2.09
C PHE A 19 -11.59 -4.87 -1.64
N TRP A 20 -11.66 -5.21 -0.34
CA TRP A 20 -10.95 -6.36 0.18
C TRP A 20 -11.27 -7.68 -0.56
N ASN A 21 -12.55 -8.02 -0.71
CA ASN A 21 -12.93 -9.31 -1.26
C ASN A 21 -12.41 -9.52 -2.71
N PRO A 22 -12.62 -8.60 -3.67
CA PRO A 22 -12.09 -8.77 -5.01
C PRO A 22 -10.56 -8.66 -5.06
N LEU A 23 -9.97 -7.76 -4.26
CA LEU A 23 -8.53 -7.51 -4.30
C LEU A 23 -7.75 -8.67 -3.68
N SER A 24 -8.22 -9.26 -2.56
CA SER A 24 -7.58 -10.42 -1.96
C SER A 24 -7.58 -11.62 -2.91
N LYS A 25 -8.71 -11.83 -3.60
CA LYS A 25 -8.80 -12.86 -4.66
C LYS A 25 -7.81 -12.60 -5.78
N LEU A 26 -7.69 -11.35 -6.25
CA LEU A 26 -6.76 -10.96 -7.30
C LEU A 26 -5.30 -11.26 -6.91
N TYR A 27 -4.84 -10.76 -5.76
CA TYR A 27 -3.48 -11.01 -5.30
C TYR A 27 -3.18 -12.50 -5.22
N LYS A 28 -4.10 -13.29 -4.60
CA LYS A 28 -3.88 -14.72 -4.41
C LYS A 28 -3.91 -15.50 -5.71
N LYS A 29 -4.89 -15.23 -6.59
CA LYS A 29 -5.14 -16.05 -7.79
C LYS A 29 -4.32 -15.63 -9.00
N ASN A 30 -4.04 -14.33 -9.15
CA ASN A 30 -3.38 -13.82 -10.34
C ASN A 30 -1.88 -13.58 -10.14
N PHE A 31 -1.46 -13.30 -8.90
CA PHE A 31 -0.05 -13.00 -8.59
C PHE A 31 0.61 -14.01 -7.64
N GLY A 32 -0.14 -14.93 -7.02
CA GLY A 32 0.40 -15.90 -6.07
C GLY A 32 0.85 -15.27 -4.74
N ILE A 33 0.51 -14.01 -4.49
CA ILE A 33 0.87 -13.23 -3.31
C ILE A 33 -0.19 -13.46 -2.23
N THR A 34 0.20 -13.67 -0.97
CA THR A 34 -0.74 -13.80 0.15
C THR A 34 -1.16 -12.40 0.63
N PRO A 35 -2.44 -11.99 0.47
CA PRO A 35 -2.90 -10.72 1.00
C PRO A 35 -3.21 -10.81 2.49
N THR A 36 -2.89 -9.75 3.22
CA THR A 36 -3.24 -9.57 4.64
C THR A 36 -3.88 -8.22 4.84
N LEU A 37 -5.09 -8.22 5.35
CA LEU A 37 -5.82 -7.00 5.71
C LEU A 37 -5.59 -6.68 7.19
N ILE A 38 -5.21 -5.46 7.47
CA ILE A 38 -5.22 -4.91 8.82
C ILE A 38 -6.49 -4.07 8.96
N PHE A 39 -7.43 -4.58 9.74
CA PHE A 39 -8.67 -3.86 10.04
C PHE A 39 -8.53 -3.05 11.32
N ILE A 40 -8.65 -1.74 11.21
CA ILE A 40 -8.62 -0.81 12.35
C ILE A 40 -10.05 -0.54 12.82
N GLY A 41 -10.42 -1.11 13.94
CA GLY A 41 -11.76 -1.01 14.49
C GLY A 41 -12.06 -2.09 15.53
N SER A 42 -13.28 -2.04 16.07
CA SER A 42 -13.75 -3.03 17.04
C SER A 42 -14.08 -4.37 16.39
N GLU A 43 -14.11 -5.44 17.19
CA GLU A 43 -14.54 -6.78 16.74
C GLU A 43 -15.96 -6.75 16.16
N LYS A 44 -16.86 -6.05 16.85
CA LYS A 44 -18.25 -5.89 16.42
C LYS A 44 -18.36 -5.21 15.03
N GLU A 45 -17.53 -4.21 14.76
CA GLU A 45 -17.48 -3.59 13.43
C GLU A 45 -16.99 -4.58 12.40
N LEU A 46 -15.88 -5.29 12.66
CA LEU A 46 -15.34 -6.29 11.74
C LEU A 46 -16.36 -7.37 11.42
N GLU A 47 -17.04 -7.93 12.43
CA GLU A 47 -18.07 -8.95 12.26
C GLU A 47 -19.28 -8.48 11.46
N SER A 48 -19.59 -7.18 11.51
CA SER A 48 -20.69 -6.58 10.74
C SER A 48 -20.37 -6.44 9.25
N LEU A 49 -19.11 -6.60 8.83
CA LEU A 49 -18.67 -6.48 7.46
C LEU A 49 -18.50 -7.88 6.85
N GLU A 50 -18.98 -8.06 5.63
CA GLU A 50 -18.87 -9.33 4.89
C GLU A 50 -17.48 -9.49 4.25
N LEU A 51 -16.41 -9.46 5.10
CA LEU A 51 -15.04 -9.60 4.64
C LEU A 51 -14.63 -11.07 4.61
N SER A 52 -14.37 -11.61 3.41
CA SER A 52 -13.97 -13.00 3.21
C SER A 52 -12.54 -13.27 3.66
N ARG A 53 -12.32 -14.45 4.26
CA ARG A 53 -11.00 -15.00 4.58
C ARG A 53 -10.53 -16.08 3.60
N ASP A 54 -11.25 -16.27 2.48
CA ASP A 54 -10.97 -17.36 1.53
C ASP A 54 -9.63 -17.21 0.82
N TYR A 55 -9.17 -15.96 0.65
CA TYR A 55 -7.97 -15.66 -0.15
C TYR A 55 -6.86 -14.98 0.63
N GLY A 56 -7.08 -14.61 1.89
CA GLY A 56 -6.08 -13.92 2.68
C GLY A 56 -6.42 -13.84 4.17
N ASP A 57 -5.48 -13.29 4.92
CA ASP A 57 -5.60 -13.13 6.36
C ASP A 57 -6.27 -11.80 6.70
N ILE A 58 -7.03 -11.75 7.80
CA ILE A 58 -7.55 -10.51 8.37
C ILE A 58 -7.08 -10.44 9.81
N LEU A 59 -6.27 -9.45 10.12
CA LEU A 59 -5.84 -9.09 11.46
C LEU A 59 -6.60 -7.85 11.91
N ARG A 60 -7.00 -7.83 13.18
CA ARG A 60 -7.73 -6.72 13.76
C ARG A 60 -6.85 -5.95 14.75
N GLN A 61 -7.00 -4.64 14.73
CA GLN A 61 -6.39 -3.71 15.68
C GLN A 61 -7.44 -2.72 16.17
N GLU A 62 -7.52 -2.53 17.48
CA GLU A 62 -8.38 -1.49 18.07
C GLU A 62 -7.92 -0.09 17.65
N ILE A 63 -8.85 0.85 17.61
CA ILE A 63 -8.54 2.26 17.41
C ILE A 63 -7.78 2.78 18.65
N VAL A 64 -6.59 3.29 18.46
CA VAL A 64 -5.68 3.70 19.53
C VAL A 64 -5.42 5.21 19.57
N THR A 65 -6.04 5.97 18.67
CA THR A 65 -5.89 7.44 18.64
C THR A 65 -7.23 8.14 18.72
N SER A 66 -7.24 9.33 19.32
CA SER A 66 -8.39 10.24 19.34
C SER A 66 -8.31 11.32 18.25
N LYS A 67 -7.18 11.44 17.53
CA LYS A 67 -6.96 12.53 16.57
C LYS A 67 -7.60 12.25 15.22
N ASP A 68 -7.06 11.28 14.49
CA ASP A 68 -7.55 10.91 13.18
C ASP A 68 -7.23 9.44 12.89
N VAL A 69 -8.26 8.65 12.63
CA VAL A 69 -8.10 7.21 12.34
C VAL A 69 -7.48 6.98 10.96
N SER A 70 -7.56 7.95 10.04
CA SER A 70 -7.10 7.77 8.67
C SER A 70 -5.60 7.50 8.61
N TRP A 71 -4.78 8.34 9.24
CA TRP A 71 -3.33 8.16 9.21
C TRP A 71 -2.87 6.92 10.00
N THR A 72 -3.55 6.59 11.10
CA THR A 72 -3.23 5.36 11.84
C THR A 72 -3.56 4.12 11.03
N THR A 73 -4.63 4.17 10.23
CA THR A 73 -4.97 3.10 9.29
C THR A 73 -3.86 2.94 8.24
N THR A 74 -3.36 4.03 7.68
CA THR A 74 -2.25 3.98 6.70
C THR A 74 -0.94 3.54 7.36
N TRP A 75 -0.63 4.03 8.58
CA TRP A 75 0.57 3.59 9.29
C TRP A 75 0.56 2.11 9.66
N ALA A 76 -0.60 1.51 9.83
CA ALA A 76 -0.72 0.08 10.08
C ALA A 76 -0.10 -0.77 8.95
N LEU A 77 -0.07 -0.28 7.71
CA LEU A 77 0.63 -0.94 6.59
C LEU A 77 2.10 -1.23 6.93
N PHE A 78 2.78 -0.24 7.51
CA PHE A 78 4.18 -0.36 7.89
C PHE A 78 4.35 -1.21 9.15
N TYR A 79 3.63 -0.86 10.22
CA TYR A 79 3.79 -1.48 11.52
C TYR A 79 3.55 -2.99 11.52
N PHE A 80 2.52 -3.44 10.82
CA PHE A 80 2.14 -4.86 10.84
C PHE A 80 3.08 -5.76 10.02
N THR A 81 3.99 -5.22 9.22
CA THR A 81 5.05 -6.00 8.56
C THR A 81 5.93 -6.75 9.56
N LYS A 82 6.12 -6.22 10.79
CA LYS A 82 6.96 -6.83 11.83
C LYS A 82 6.47 -8.21 12.28
N PHE A 83 5.19 -8.52 12.09
CA PHE A 83 4.62 -9.83 12.42
C PHE A 83 4.92 -10.91 11.37
N PHE A 84 5.54 -10.51 10.27
CA PHE A 84 5.93 -11.39 9.16
C PHE A 84 7.45 -11.22 8.86
N PRO A 85 8.33 -11.46 9.85
CA PRO A 85 9.74 -11.07 9.74
C PRO A 85 10.46 -11.71 8.56
N ASN A 86 10.07 -12.93 8.17
CA ASN A 86 10.70 -13.69 7.10
C ASN A 86 10.05 -13.47 5.72
N ASP A 87 8.82 -12.94 5.67
CA ASP A 87 8.12 -12.68 4.41
C ASP A 87 8.67 -11.40 3.76
N VAL A 88 8.83 -11.42 2.46
CA VAL A 88 8.99 -10.19 1.67
C VAL A 88 7.62 -9.55 1.55
N CYS A 89 7.43 -8.47 2.29
CA CYS A 89 6.17 -7.73 2.37
C CYS A 89 6.17 -6.57 1.37
N LEU A 90 5.09 -6.45 0.62
CA LEU A 90 4.70 -5.24 -0.10
C LEU A 90 3.65 -4.50 0.74
N ILE A 91 3.80 -3.22 0.95
CA ILE A 91 2.73 -2.36 1.45
C ILE A 91 2.06 -1.62 0.29
N ASN A 92 0.72 -1.60 0.28
CA ASN A 92 -0.05 -0.96 -0.81
C ASN A 92 -1.38 -0.40 -0.31
N GLY A 93 -1.91 0.61 -1.02
CA GLY A 93 -3.25 1.13 -0.77
C GLY A 93 -4.34 0.12 -1.16
N ILE A 94 -5.39 0.01 -0.35
CA ILE A 94 -6.49 -0.93 -0.64
C ILE A 94 -7.32 -0.54 -1.88
N ASP A 95 -7.22 0.68 -2.34
CA ASP A 95 -7.87 1.21 -3.55
C ASP A 95 -6.91 1.31 -4.76
N GLN A 96 -5.72 0.75 -4.63
CA GLN A 96 -4.73 0.64 -5.70
C GLN A 96 -4.72 -0.80 -6.23
N ILE A 97 -5.36 -1.02 -7.37
CA ILE A 97 -5.53 -2.34 -7.99
C ILE A 97 -4.34 -2.62 -8.92
N PRO A 98 -3.52 -3.66 -8.68
CA PRO A 98 -2.48 -4.04 -9.63
C PRO A 98 -3.12 -4.59 -10.90
N MET A 99 -2.73 -4.04 -12.04
CA MET A 99 -3.24 -4.42 -13.36
C MET A 99 -2.24 -5.22 -14.19
N GLY A 100 -0.98 -5.29 -13.75
CA GLY A 100 0.08 -5.97 -14.47
C GLY A 100 1.19 -6.49 -13.55
N SER A 101 2.15 -7.21 -14.13
CA SER A 101 3.27 -7.82 -13.40
C SER A 101 4.41 -6.86 -13.06
N LYS A 102 4.49 -5.71 -13.73
CA LYS A 102 5.68 -4.84 -13.67
C LYS A 102 6.13 -4.52 -12.24
N PHE A 103 5.24 -3.99 -11.40
CA PHE A 103 5.58 -3.60 -10.01
C PHE A 103 5.74 -4.80 -9.08
N LEU A 104 4.98 -5.86 -9.33
CA LEU A 104 4.92 -6.99 -8.41
C LEU A 104 5.96 -8.09 -8.72
N ILE A 105 6.48 -8.10 -9.95
CA ILE A 105 7.37 -9.16 -10.43
C ILE A 105 8.56 -8.58 -11.20
N ASP A 106 8.32 -7.86 -12.32
CA ASP A 106 9.33 -7.62 -13.33
C ASP A 106 10.46 -6.70 -12.84
N TYR A 107 10.13 -5.61 -12.13
CA TYR A 107 11.12 -4.64 -11.66
C TYR A 107 11.92 -5.12 -10.45
N ILE A 108 11.41 -6.10 -9.72
CA ILE A 108 12.04 -6.53 -8.47
C ILE A 108 12.73 -7.89 -8.55
N LYS A 109 12.49 -8.70 -9.61
CA LYS A 109 12.97 -10.10 -9.70
C LYS A 109 14.47 -10.26 -9.50
N ASP A 110 15.27 -9.29 -9.95
CA ASP A 110 16.72 -9.32 -9.88
C ASP A 110 17.29 -8.59 -8.63
N ILE A 111 16.43 -8.00 -7.80
CA ILE A 111 16.81 -7.33 -6.56
C ILE A 111 16.96 -8.39 -5.44
N LYS A 112 17.98 -8.25 -4.59
CA LYS A 112 18.18 -9.14 -3.44
C LYS A 112 17.17 -8.87 -2.33
N ASP A 113 16.85 -9.90 -1.54
CA ASP A 113 15.85 -9.84 -0.47
C ASP A 113 16.31 -9.04 0.78
N ASP A 114 17.58 -8.68 0.86
CA ASP A 114 18.15 -7.85 1.92
C ASP A 114 18.05 -6.35 1.67
N LYS A 115 17.44 -5.95 0.56
CA LYS A 115 17.23 -4.55 0.19
C LYS A 115 15.85 -4.04 0.64
N TYR A 116 15.79 -2.75 0.95
CA TYR A 116 14.56 -1.99 1.08
C TYR A 116 14.25 -1.31 -0.26
N VAL A 117 13.15 -1.64 -0.89
CA VAL A 117 12.80 -1.15 -2.24
C VAL A 117 11.68 -0.13 -2.16
N MET A 118 11.84 0.98 -2.86
CA MET A 118 10.83 2.00 -3.10
C MET A 118 10.57 2.10 -4.59
N LEU A 119 9.35 1.75 -5.05
CA LEU A 119 9.06 1.76 -6.49
C LEU A 119 8.77 3.16 -7.04
N ILE A 120 8.17 4.04 -6.23
CA ILE A 120 7.67 5.36 -6.63
C ILE A 120 8.23 6.49 -5.76
N ASP A 121 9.48 6.38 -5.36
CA ASP A 121 10.19 7.36 -4.54
C ASP A 121 10.20 8.78 -5.13
N ASP A 122 10.04 8.90 -6.46
CA ASP A 122 10.00 10.15 -7.22
C ASP A 122 8.61 10.80 -7.34
N ALA A 123 7.56 10.21 -6.73
CA ALA A 123 6.18 10.65 -6.93
C ALA A 123 5.94 12.13 -6.58
N TYR A 124 6.39 12.57 -5.41
CA TYR A 124 6.17 13.96 -4.99
C TYR A 124 7.04 14.97 -5.74
N LYS A 125 8.21 14.57 -6.17
CA LYS A 125 9.08 15.39 -7.02
C LYS A 125 8.43 15.65 -8.38
N ILE A 126 7.85 14.61 -8.98
CA ILE A 126 7.19 14.71 -10.29
C ILE A 126 5.88 15.50 -10.18
N MET A 127 5.04 15.21 -9.18
CA MET A 127 3.70 15.81 -9.09
C MET A 127 3.72 17.30 -8.79
N ASN A 128 4.64 17.80 -7.95
CA ASN A 128 4.50 19.16 -7.41
C ASN A 128 5.80 19.93 -7.23
N SER A 129 6.92 19.50 -7.78
CA SER A 129 8.24 20.10 -7.49
C SER A 129 8.56 20.12 -5.98
N ARG A 130 7.91 19.26 -5.20
CA ARG A 130 8.13 19.14 -3.76
C ARG A 130 9.28 18.19 -3.49
N LYS A 131 9.82 18.28 -2.28
CA LYS A 131 10.87 17.37 -1.85
C LYS A 131 10.30 15.94 -1.79
N ASP A 132 10.92 15.02 -2.51
CA ASP A 132 10.76 13.59 -2.34
C ASP A 132 11.16 13.16 -0.91
N TRP A 133 11.30 11.87 -0.67
CA TRP A 133 11.73 11.31 0.61
C TRP A 133 13.13 11.83 1.00
N SER A 134 13.19 13.00 1.56
CA SER A 134 14.39 13.71 2.02
C SER A 134 14.11 14.32 3.38
N GLU A 135 15.10 14.99 3.97
CA GLU A 135 14.85 15.71 5.21
C GLU A 135 13.70 16.72 5.03
N GLY A 136 12.59 16.50 5.75
CA GLY A 136 11.36 17.28 5.65
C GLY A 136 10.54 17.05 4.38
N GLY A 137 10.83 15.94 3.64
CA GLY A 137 10.03 15.49 2.51
C GLY A 137 8.91 14.52 2.88
N HIS A 138 8.30 13.91 1.87
CA HIS A 138 7.27 12.88 2.00
C HIS A 138 7.65 11.66 1.18
N SER A 139 7.32 10.46 1.70
CA SER A 139 7.42 9.20 1.00
C SER A 139 6.01 8.64 0.82
N PRO A 140 5.58 8.31 -0.41
CA PRO A 140 4.27 7.68 -0.60
C PRO A 140 4.12 6.45 0.28
N SER A 141 2.95 6.26 0.91
CA SER A 141 2.70 5.10 1.79
C SER A 141 2.38 3.81 1.00
N ALA A 142 2.67 3.78 -0.28
CA ALA A 142 2.45 2.63 -1.13
C ALA A 142 3.73 2.22 -1.86
N TYR A 143 3.79 0.93 -2.25
CA TYR A 143 4.87 0.37 -3.05
C TYR A 143 6.25 0.39 -2.38
N HIS A 144 6.28 0.18 -1.06
CA HIS A 144 7.49 -0.20 -0.36
C HIS A 144 7.55 -1.72 -0.24
N ILE A 145 8.72 -2.30 -0.51
CA ILE A 145 8.94 -3.75 -0.49
C ILE A 145 10.19 -4.05 0.30
N ALA A 146 10.09 -4.89 1.30
CA ALA A 146 11.21 -5.44 2.06
C ALA A 146 10.78 -6.66 2.87
N LYS A 147 11.73 -7.41 3.43
CA LYS A 147 11.41 -8.36 4.50
C LYS A 147 10.83 -7.64 5.71
N GLY A 148 9.89 -8.27 6.42
CA GLY A 148 9.29 -7.70 7.62
C GLY A 148 10.31 -7.36 8.70
N GLU A 149 11.37 -8.17 8.86
CA GLU A 149 12.50 -7.86 9.75
C GLU A 149 13.24 -6.58 9.35
N LEU A 150 13.36 -6.30 8.04
CA LEU A 150 14.01 -5.09 7.55
C LEU A 150 13.12 -3.86 7.77
N PHE A 151 11.81 -3.97 7.57
CA PHE A 151 10.87 -2.91 7.99
C PHE A 151 11.05 -2.60 9.48
N ASN A 152 11.11 -3.62 10.35
CA ASN A 152 11.30 -3.42 11.78
C ASN A 152 12.66 -2.76 12.09
N LYS A 153 13.74 -3.16 11.40
CA LYS A 153 15.06 -2.54 11.54
C LYS A 153 15.06 -1.06 11.13
N VAL A 154 14.34 -0.73 10.04
CA VAL A 154 14.23 0.64 9.53
C VAL A 154 13.47 1.52 10.52
N TYR A 155 12.25 1.12 10.88
CA TYR A 155 11.34 1.97 11.64
C TYR A 155 11.48 1.82 13.16
N SER A 156 12.17 0.77 13.64
CA SER A 156 12.34 0.46 15.08
C SER A 156 10.98 0.52 15.78
N PHE A 157 10.04 -0.31 15.30
CA PHE A 157 8.67 -0.33 15.80
C PHE A 157 8.58 -0.63 17.28
N GLU A 158 7.72 0.07 17.99
CA GLU A 158 7.40 -0.20 19.39
C GLU A 158 6.75 -1.58 19.56
N GLU A 159 6.70 -2.09 20.78
CA GLU A 159 6.13 -3.40 21.07
C GLU A 159 4.64 -3.44 20.74
N THR A 160 3.89 -2.43 21.18
CA THR A 160 2.46 -2.30 20.87
C THR A 160 2.18 -1.25 19.80
N PHE A 161 1.07 -1.41 19.08
CA PHE A 161 0.64 -0.41 18.09
C PHE A 161 0.26 0.92 18.77
N GLU A 162 -0.28 0.86 19.98
CA GLU A 162 -0.62 2.06 20.76
C GLU A 162 0.62 2.88 21.09
N ASP A 163 1.71 2.25 21.53
CA ASP A 163 2.96 2.96 21.83
C ASP A 163 3.60 3.52 20.57
N GLU A 164 3.51 2.78 19.46
CA GLU A 164 3.97 3.24 18.14
C GLU A 164 3.23 4.53 17.72
N ILE A 165 1.89 4.54 17.85
CA ILE A 165 1.10 5.72 17.52
C ILE A 165 1.44 6.90 18.44
N LYS A 166 1.57 6.68 19.74
CA LYS A 166 1.98 7.71 20.70
C LYS A 166 3.37 8.27 20.36
N LYS A 167 4.31 7.42 19.98
CA LYS A 167 5.64 7.84 19.54
C LYS A 167 5.57 8.83 18.38
N ILE A 168 4.79 8.50 17.36
CA ILE A 168 4.64 9.35 16.17
C ILE A 168 3.89 10.64 16.48
N GLU A 169 2.82 10.58 17.29
CA GLU A 169 2.05 11.76 17.70
C GLU A 169 2.84 12.79 18.52
N ASN A 170 3.89 12.35 19.21
CA ASN A 170 4.79 13.20 19.96
C ASN A 170 5.88 13.86 19.10
N ILE A 171 6.01 13.46 17.82
CA ILE A 171 6.97 14.07 16.90
C ILE A 171 6.30 15.24 16.18
N SER A 172 6.97 16.39 16.15
CA SER A 172 6.53 17.52 15.34
C SER A 172 6.81 17.24 13.87
N LEU A 173 5.81 16.73 13.15
CA LEU A 173 5.89 16.44 11.74
C LEU A 173 5.27 17.59 10.92
N ASN A 174 6.00 18.04 9.92
CA ASN A 174 5.47 18.98 8.94
C ASN A 174 4.83 18.23 7.78
N SER A 175 3.59 17.76 8.00
CA SER A 175 2.83 17.06 6.96
C SER A 175 2.10 18.04 6.06
N MET A 176 2.17 17.79 4.75
CA MET A 176 1.52 18.61 3.72
C MET A 176 -0.02 18.59 3.80
N TRP A 177 -0.57 17.51 4.34
CA TRP A 177 -2.02 17.27 4.42
C TRP A 177 -2.51 17.19 5.87
N GLY A 178 -1.82 17.87 6.79
CA GLY A 178 -2.15 17.81 8.20
C GLY A 178 -2.02 16.38 8.74
N THR A 179 -2.97 15.94 9.56
CA THR A 179 -2.92 14.59 10.16
C THR A 179 -2.99 13.47 9.13
N TRP A 180 -3.66 13.67 8.01
CA TRP A 180 -3.84 12.63 6.98
C TRP A 180 -2.54 12.16 6.31
N GLY A 181 -1.54 13.00 6.18
CA GLY A 181 -0.24 12.64 5.58
C GLY A 181 0.89 12.44 6.61
N MET A 182 0.57 12.19 7.88
CA MET A 182 1.58 11.99 8.93
C MET A 182 2.43 10.74 8.70
N ASP A 183 1.84 9.66 8.20
CA ASP A 183 2.51 8.42 7.85
C ASP A 183 3.60 8.62 6.79
N GLU A 184 3.31 9.39 5.75
CA GLU A 184 4.25 9.71 4.66
C GLU A 184 5.39 10.62 5.13
N ALA A 185 5.06 11.65 5.94
CA ALA A 185 6.06 12.54 6.51
C ALA A 185 6.99 11.80 7.48
N TYR A 186 6.43 10.94 8.33
CA TYR A 186 7.21 10.14 9.28
C TYR A 186 8.07 9.10 8.55
N SER A 187 7.51 8.38 7.59
CA SER A 187 8.26 7.41 6.77
C SER A 187 9.46 8.07 6.09
N SER A 188 9.25 9.22 5.45
CA SER A 188 10.32 9.98 4.81
C SER A 188 11.43 10.37 5.78
N GLN A 189 11.06 10.89 6.95
CA GLN A 189 12.04 11.28 7.98
C GLN A 189 12.88 10.10 8.47
N VAL A 190 12.24 8.93 8.71
CA VAL A 190 12.93 7.73 9.16
C VAL A 190 13.88 7.19 8.07
N LEU A 191 13.39 7.05 6.84
CA LEU A 191 14.20 6.58 5.71
C LEU A 191 15.41 7.49 5.48
N TYR A 192 15.23 8.81 5.54
CA TYR A 192 16.32 9.76 5.38
C TYR A 192 17.41 9.58 6.44
N LYS A 193 17.02 9.40 7.71
CA LYS A 193 17.96 9.15 8.81
C LYS A 193 18.69 7.81 8.70
N LYS A 194 18.04 6.79 8.13
CA LYS A 194 18.57 5.41 8.05
C LYS A 194 19.29 5.09 6.74
N LYS A 195 19.29 5.98 5.76
CA LYS A 195 19.87 5.73 4.42
C LYS A 195 21.35 5.35 4.40
N SER A 196 22.11 5.64 5.49
CA SER A 196 23.50 5.18 5.63
C SER A 196 23.61 3.79 6.23
N ASP A 197 22.58 3.31 6.91
CA ASP A 197 22.59 2.08 7.70
C ASP A 197 21.93 0.90 6.99
N ILE A 198 21.15 1.19 5.94
CA ILE A 198 20.41 0.21 5.13
C ILE A 198 20.58 0.50 3.65
N GLU A 199 20.53 -0.57 2.86
CA GLU A 199 20.53 -0.43 1.41
C GLU A 199 19.12 -0.19 0.88
N ILE A 200 18.85 1.05 0.44
CA ILE A 200 17.59 1.46 -0.16
C ILE A 200 17.75 1.47 -1.67
N GLU A 201 16.90 0.71 -2.36
CA GLU A 201 16.80 0.68 -3.82
C GLU A 201 15.62 1.54 -4.26
N CYS A 202 15.91 2.67 -4.88
CA CYS A 202 14.94 3.63 -5.41
C CYS A 202 14.77 3.40 -6.90
N LEU A 203 13.59 2.95 -7.34
CA LEU A 203 13.36 2.62 -8.74
C LEU A 203 12.79 3.78 -9.56
N SER A 204 12.26 4.81 -8.90
CA SER A 204 11.74 6.05 -9.53
C SER A 204 10.78 5.78 -10.69
N LYS A 205 9.77 4.93 -10.45
CA LYS A 205 8.84 4.44 -11.49
C LYS A 205 7.54 5.24 -11.62
N PHE A 206 7.39 6.35 -10.86
CA PHE A 206 6.15 7.12 -10.91
C PHE A 206 5.89 7.76 -12.29
N GLY A 207 6.94 8.15 -12.99
CA GLY A 207 6.84 8.65 -14.37
C GLY A 207 6.20 7.64 -15.33
N GLU A 208 6.46 6.34 -15.15
CA GLU A 208 5.85 5.27 -15.98
C GLU A 208 4.35 5.12 -15.66
N ILE A 209 3.96 5.30 -14.39
CA ILE A 209 2.55 5.33 -13.99
C ILE A 209 1.82 6.44 -14.73
N LEU A 210 2.37 7.67 -14.72
CA LEU A 210 1.74 8.83 -15.34
C LEU A 210 1.73 8.79 -16.87
N SER A 211 2.72 8.12 -17.50
CA SER A 211 2.82 8.02 -18.97
C SER A 211 1.90 6.98 -19.60
N GLY A 212 0.88 6.52 -18.87
CA GLY A 212 -0.15 5.60 -19.37
C GLY A 212 -0.13 4.22 -18.71
N GLY A 213 0.74 4.01 -17.71
CA GLY A 213 0.76 2.80 -16.88
C GLY A 213 -0.37 2.74 -15.83
N ARG A 214 -1.09 3.83 -15.63
CA ARG A 214 -2.21 3.89 -14.67
C ARG A 214 -3.55 4.13 -15.36
N VAL A 215 -4.56 3.41 -14.91
CA VAL A 215 -5.96 3.79 -15.10
C VAL A 215 -6.37 4.66 -13.92
N GLU A 216 -6.44 5.97 -14.14
CA GLU A 216 -6.82 6.93 -13.11
C GLU A 216 -8.32 7.13 -13.13
N CYS A 217 -9.02 6.62 -12.13
CA CYS A 217 -10.43 6.92 -11.92
C CYS A 217 -10.56 8.16 -11.04
N ASN A 218 -11.19 9.19 -11.55
CA ASN A 218 -11.47 10.38 -10.74
C ASN A 218 -12.55 10.04 -9.71
N ARG A 219 -12.13 9.69 -8.50
CA ARG A 219 -12.89 9.21 -7.31
C ARG A 219 -14.31 8.67 -7.54
N ASN A 220 -15.16 9.37 -8.31
CA ASN A 220 -16.56 9.03 -8.59
C ASN A 220 -16.83 8.81 -10.08
N GLN A 221 -15.79 8.77 -10.94
CA GLN A 221 -15.95 8.61 -12.38
C GLN A 221 -15.08 7.48 -12.90
N GLU A 222 -15.70 6.58 -13.62
CA GLU A 222 -15.05 5.49 -14.32
C GLU A 222 -14.26 6.02 -15.51
N THR A 223 -13.04 5.54 -15.66
CA THR A 223 -12.18 5.87 -16.80
C THR A 223 -12.10 4.65 -17.72
N LYS A 224 -12.26 4.86 -19.03
CA LYS A 224 -12.12 3.78 -20.00
C LYS A 224 -10.71 3.20 -19.94
N TYR A 225 -10.63 1.87 -19.92
CA TYR A 225 -9.39 1.12 -20.08
C TYR A 225 -9.45 0.21 -21.31
N SER A 226 -8.29 -0.16 -21.84
CA SER A 226 -8.20 -1.07 -22.97
C SER A 226 -7.93 -2.50 -22.50
N ILE A 227 -8.79 -3.43 -22.88
CA ILE A 227 -8.58 -4.88 -22.61
C ILE A 227 -7.29 -5.36 -23.27
N GLU A 228 -7.00 -4.91 -24.49
CA GLU A 228 -5.77 -5.26 -25.21
C GLU A 228 -4.54 -4.83 -24.43
N LYS A 229 -4.47 -3.56 -23.95
CA LYS A 229 -3.37 -3.08 -23.12
C LYS A 229 -3.26 -3.86 -21.82
N LEU A 230 -4.38 -4.23 -21.21
CA LEU A 230 -4.41 -5.02 -19.99
C LEU A 230 -3.80 -6.41 -20.22
N GLN A 231 -4.20 -7.08 -21.30
CA GLN A 231 -3.68 -8.40 -21.68
C GLN A 231 -2.21 -8.36 -22.12
N ASN A 232 -1.76 -7.25 -22.70
CA ASN A 232 -0.36 -7.03 -23.09
C ASN A 232 0.54 -6.62 -21.91
N ASN A 233 0.00 -6.53 -20.68
CA ASN A 233 0.75 -6.09 -19.50
C ASN A 233 1.26 -4.63 -19.61
N ASP A 234 0.54 -3.78 -20.35
CA ASP A 234 0.92 -2.38 -20.52
C ASP A 234 0.54 -1.52 -19.31
N TYR A 235 -0.54 -1.88 -18.60
CA TYR A 235 -0.93 -1.22 -17.36
C TYR A 235 -0.13 -1.74 -16.17
N ILE A 236 0.14 -0.86 -15.23
CA ILE A 236 0.78 -1.15 -13.94
C ILE A 236 -0.29 -1.29 -12.87
N GLU A 237 -1.17 -0.28 -12.77
CA GLU A 237 -2.19 -0.21 -11.72
C GLU A 237 -3.43 0.57 -12.15
N CYS A 238 -4.48 0.42 -11.36
CA CYS A 238 -5.63 1.32 -11.35
C CYS A 238 -5.75 1.98 -9.97
N HIS A 239 -5.75 3.31 -9.93
CA HIS A 239 -6.23 4.06 -8.76
C HIS A 239 -7.74 4.17 -8.90
N SER A 240 -8.45 3.34 -8.16
CA SER A 240 -9.84 2.98 -8.46
C SER A 240 -10.86 4.06 -8.11
N CYS A 241 -12.00 4.03 -8.79
CA CYS A 241 -13.18 4.77 -8.40
C CYS A 241 -13.81 4.18 -7.13
N ARG A 242 -14.33 5.05 -6.27
CA ARG A 242 -14.79 4.73 -4.91
C ARG A 242 -16.15 5.33 -4.61
N PRO A 243 -17.02 4.72 -3.79
CA PRO A 243 -16.87 3.37 -3.20
C PRO A 243 -17.03 2.24 -4.25
N TYR A 244 -16.50 1.06 -3.93
CA TYR A 244 -16.53 -0.11 -4.84
C TYR A 244 -17.93 -0.45 -5.33
N LEU A 245 -18.92 -0.52 -4.42
CA LEU A 245 -20.29 -0.91 -4.78
C LEU A 245 -20.96 0.04 -5.77
N ASN A 246 -20.61 1.32 -5.77
CA ASN A 246 -21.16 2.29 -6.72
C ASN A 246 -20.66 2.04 -8.15
N HIS A 247 -19.49 1.40 -8.29
CA HIS A 247 -18.81 1.12 -9.56
C HIS A 247 -18.60 -0.38 -9.77
N LYS A 248 -19.41 -1.21 -9.06
CA LYS A 248 -19.21 -2.66 -8.98
C LYS A 248 -19.08 -3.31 -10.35
N LYS A 249 -19.99 -3.00 -11.26
CA LYS A 249 -19.99 -3.61 -12.61
C LYS A 249 -18.70 -3.31 -13.37
N TYR A 250 -18.25 -2.08 -13.34
CA TYR A 250 -17.01 -1.64 -14.00
C TYR A 250 -15.78 -2.28 -13.36
N LEU A 251 -15.72 -2.28 -12.03
CA LEU A 251 -14.58 -2.83 -11.29
C LEU A 251 -14.54 -4.37 -11.39
N ASP A 252 -15.68 -5.05 -11.31
CA ASP A 252 -15.76 -6.50 -11.51
C ASP A 252 -15.28 -6.89 -12.91
N ASP A 253 -15.68 -6.14 -13.96
CA ASP A 253 -15.20 -6.35 -15.31
C ASP A 253 -13.68 -6.20 -15.38
N MET A 254 -13.13 -5.15 -14.80
CA MET A 254 -11.68 -4.93 -14.73
C MET A 254 -10.98 -6.10 -14.02
N PHE A 255 -11.41 -6.48 -12.82
CA PHE A 255 -10.81 -7.57 -12.05
C PHE A 255 -10.82 -8.89 -12.82
N ASN A 256 -11.90 -9.20 -13.53
CA ASN A 256 -12.04 -10.43 -14.31
C ASN A 256 -11.16 -10.48 -15.57
N ASN A 257 -10.74 -9.32 -16.09
CA ASN A 257 -9.89 -9.22 -17.27
C ASN A 257 -8.40 -9.11 -16.96
N ILE A 258 -7.99 -8.92 -15.68
CA ILE A 258 -6.57 -8.90 -15.30
C ILE A 258 -5.97 -10.30 -15.49
N PRO A 259 -4.87 -10.45 -16.28
CA PRO A 259 -4.24 -11.73 -16.53
C PRO A 259 -3.71 -12.41 -15.28
N LYS A 260 -3.45 -13.72 -15.37
CA LYS A 260 -2.70 -14.47 -14.37
C LYS A 260 -1.22 -14.41 -14.71
N PHE A 261 -0.41 -14.18 -13.69
CA PHE A 261 1.05 -14.07 -13.78
C PHE A 261 1.77 -15.21 -13.03
N VAL A 262 1.00 -16.18 -12.49
CA VAL A 262 1.47 -17.40 -11.79
C VAL A 262 0.92 -18.64 -12.47
#